data_ef04387e807bdab2baf11bbbfc6f4bbb
#
_entry.id   ef04387e807bdab2baf11bbbfc6f4bbb
#
_cell.length_a   1.000
_cell.length_b   1.000
_cell.length_c   1.000
_cell.angle_alpha   90.00
_cell.angle_beta   90.00
_cell.angle_gamma   90.00
#
_symmetry.space_group_name_H-M   'P 1'
#
loop_
_entity.id
_entity.type
_entity.pdbx_description
1 polymer ?
#
loop_
_entity_poly.entity_id
_entity_poly.type
_entity_poly.pdbx_seq_one_letter_code
_entity_poly.pdbx_strand_id
1 'polypeptide(L)'
;MGRRSTGRTGLKYVGVLAGLAALLACSPQTQAEPAADASVSATEAAAPAVHPVSGLQVIPLTVTSGDEKIGFRVEVADTREAQARGLMFRTELGDFEGMIFPYDGTTAQSFWMKNTPLPLDIIFVGPDKRISNIAAEAEPYSLDPVYSVGPVLGVLELRGGRAEELGIEPGDRVAW
;
A
#
# COMPACT_ATOMS: atom_id res chain seq x y z
N MET A 1 -53.99 -20.11 6.74
CA MET A 1 -54.06 -21.05 7.88
C MET A 1 -52.71 -20.97 8.56
N GLY A 2 -52.55 -20.28 9.60
CA GLY A 2 -52.95 -20.40 11.01
C GLY A 2 -51.70 -20.85 11.76
N ARG A 3 -51.28 -20.36 12.81
CA ARG A 3 -51.68 -19.64 14.04
C ARG A 3 -50.36 -19.44 14.85
N ARG A 4 -50.05 -18.26 15.38
CA ARG A 4 -50.19 -17.78 16.77
C ARG A 4 -49.69 -18.69 17.86
N SER A 5 -48.77 -18.18 18.75
CA SER A 5 -48.89 -18.18 20.22
C SER A 5 -47.61 -17.58 20.83
N THR A 6 -47.54 -16.39 21.41
CA THR A 6 -47.90 -15.83 22.72
C THR A 6 -47.45 -16.62 23.98
N GLY A 7 -46.74 -15.89 24.88
CA GLY A 7 -46.49 -16.24 26.30
C GLY A 7 -45.28 -15.42 26.81
N ARG A 8 -45.35 -14.30 27.38
CA ARG A 8 -45.82 -13.68 28.66
C ARG A 8 -45.48 -14.49 29.91
N THR A 9 -44.72 -13.84 30.79
CA THR A 9 -44.83 -13.67 32.26
C THR A 9 -43.39 -13.45 32.75
N GLY A 10 -42.91 -12.44 33.43
CA GLY A 10 -43.48 -11.58 34.46
C GLY A 10 -43.10 -12.11 35.84
N LEU A 11 -42.10 -11.52 36.50
CA LEU A 11 -42.10 -11.49 37.95
C LEU A 11 -41.27 -10.32 38.51
N LYS A 12 -41.95 -9.45 39.23
CA LYS A 12 -41.42 -8.39 40.09
C LYS A 12 -41.00 -8.96 41.44
N TYR A 13 -39.92 -8.48 42.01
CA TYR A 13 -39.76 -8.42 43.45
C TYR A 13 -39.19 -7.07 43.89
N VAL A 14 -39.94 -6.44 44.74
CA VAL A 14 -39.71 -5.24 45.55
C VAL A 14 -39.09 -5.71 46.87
N GLY A 15 -38.12 -5.00 47.37
CA GLY A 15 -37.60 -5.21 48.72
C GLY A 15 -36.77 -4.01 49.18
N VAL A 16 -37.36 -3.26 50.09
CA VAL A 16 -37.01 -2.03 50.77
C VAL A 16 -36.08 -2.34 51.97
N LEU A 17 -35.17 -1.39 52.32
CA LEU A 17 -34.86 -0.78 53.62
C LEU A 17 -33.34 -0.51 53.77
N ALA A 18 -32.95 0.76 53.71
CA ALA A 18 -32.63 1.66 54.83
C ALA A 18 -31.40 1.29 55.66
N GLY A 19 -30.42 2.17 55.64
CA GLY A 19 -29.24 2.14 56.54
C GLY A 19 -28.36 3.38 56.34
N LEU A 20 -28.67 4.43 57.14
CA LEU A 20 -27.97 5.70 57.25
C LEU A 20 -26.72 5.50 58.13
N ALA A 21 -25.53 5.80 57.62
CA ALA A 21 -24.37 6.10 58.47
C ALA A 21 -23.45 7.09 57.75
N ALA A 22 -23.44 8.31 58.29
CA ALA A 22 -22.50 9.35 57.96
C ALA A 22 -21.14 9.07 58.61
N LEU A 23 -20.06 9.11 57.82
CA LEU A 23 -18.71 9.32 58.33
C LEU A 23 -18.00 10.32 57.39
N LEU A 24 -17.70 11.49 57.96
CA LEU A 24 -16.76 12.44 57.43
C LEU A 24 -15.38 11.81 57.38
N ALA A 25 -14.76 11.81 56.19
CA ALA A 25 -13.33 11.67 56.11
C ALA A 25 -12.80 12.47 54.90
N CYS A 26 -11.79 13.24 55.21
CA CYS A 26 -11.02 14.17 54.41
C CYS A 26 -10.76 13.72 52.98
N SER A 27 -10.94 14.65 52.06
CA SER A 27 -10.41 14.58 50.68
C SER A 27 -8.88 14.75 50.69
N PRO A 28 -8.15 13.93 49.96
CA PRO A 28 -6.94 14.39 49.31
C PRO A 28 -7.31 14.85 47.89
N GLN A 29 -7.00 16.11 47.61
CA GLN A 29 -6.96 16.65 46.26
C GLN A 29 -5.96 15.83 45.44
N THR A 30 -6.46 15.02 44.56
CA THR A 30 -5.64 14.46 43.48
C THR A 30 -5.63 15.52 42.38
N GLN A 31 -4.47 16.16 42.24
CA GLN A 31 -4.14 16.99 41.08
C GLN A 31 -4.41 16.19 39.83
N ALA A 32 -5.31 16.71 39.00
CA ALA A 32 -5.43 16.28 37.60
C ALA A 32 -4.14 16.67 36.91
N GLU A 33 -3.34 15.66 36.58
CA GLU A 33 -2.29 15.81 35.58
C GLU A 33 -2.98 16.20 34.24
N PRO A 34 -2.48 17.24 33.57
CA PRO A 34 -2.93 17.52 32.23
C PRO A 34 -2.52 16.32 31.33
N ALA A 35 -3.52 15.70 30.74
CA ALA A 35 -3.31 14.75 29.65
C ALA A 35 -2.36 15.39 28.64
N ALA A 36 -1.16 14.85 28.55
CA ALA A 36 -0.22 15.19 27.50
C ALA A 36 -0.91 14.86 26.18
N ASP A 37 -1.28 15.92 25.49
CA ASP A 37 -1.64 15.92 24.09
C ASP A 37 -0.49 15.26 23.33
N ALA A 38 -0.66 13.98 22.99
CA ALA A 38 0.24 13.28 22.10
C ALA A 38 0.02 13.85 20.71
N SER A 39 0.52 15.06 20.49
CA SER A 39 0.81 15.55 19.15
C SER A 39 1.76 14.53 18.51
N VAL A 40 1.20 13.63 17.71
CA VAL A 40 1.96 12.84 16.74
C VAL A 40 2.65 13.84 15.83
N SER A 41 3.87 14.18 16.21
CA SER A 41 4.76 15.00 15.39
C SER A 41 4.81 14.40 13.99
N ALA A 42 4.34 15.21 13.07
CA ALA A 42 4.48 14.97 11.65
C ALA A 42 5.91 14.58 11.31
N THR A 43 6.03 13.42 10.68
CA THR A 43 6.89 13.12 9.56
C THR A 43 8.23 13.87 9.58
N GLU A 44 9.17 13.36 10.32
CA GLU A 44 10.58 13.46 9.98
C GLU A 44 10.71 12.83 8.59
N ALA A 45 10.98 13.66 7.59
CA ALA A 45 11.31 13.20 6.26
C ALA A 45 12.58 12.35 6.37
N ALA A 46 12.41 11.05 6.56
CA ALA A 46 13.51 10.11 6.61
C ALA A 46 14.36 10.34 5.35
N ALA A 47 15.67 10.53 5.54
CA ALA A 47 16.62 10.61 4.43
C ALA A 47 16.32 9.47 3.42
N PRO A 48 16.44 9.72 2.12
CA PRO A 48 16.08 8.71 1.12
C PRO A 48 16.84 7.43 1.42
N ALA A 49 16.09 6.36 1.70
CA ALA A 49 16.69 5.07 1.97
C ALA A 49 17.32 4.57 0.66
N VAL A 50 18.53 4.03 0.75
CA VAL A 50 19.24 3.41 -0.37
C VAL A 50 19.07 1.91 -0.26
N HIS A 51 18.71 1.25 -1.37
CA HIS A 51 18.53 -0.19 -1.38
C HIS A 51 19.89 -0.92 -1.28
N PRO A 52 20.05 -1.87 -0.33
CA PRO A 52 21.37 -2.46 -0.02
C PRO A 52 21.98 -3.26 -1.17
N VAL A 53 21.18 -3.79 -2.09
CA VAL A 53 21.66 -4.62 -3.22
C VAL A 53 21.98 -3.76 -4.45
N SER A 54 21.08 -2.83 -4.83
CA SER A 54 21.24 -2.03 -6.05
C SER A 54 22.02 -0.74 -5.83
N GLY A 55 22.00 -0.20 -4.61
CA GLY A 55 22.49 1.14 -4.32
C GLY A 55 21.56 2.26 -4.81
N LEU A 56 20.38 1.92 -5.37
CA LEU A 56 19.41 2.90 -5.85
C LEU A 56 18.64 3.54 -4.70
N GLN A 57 18.22 4.78 -4.90
CA GLN A 57 17.31 5.48 -4.00
C GLN A 57 15.98 4.72 -3.91
N VAL A 58 15.44 4.59 -2.69
CA VAL A 58 14.11 4.02 -2.45
C VAL A 58 13.15 5.13 -2.05
N ILE A 59 12.05 5.25 -2.77
CA ILE A 59 11.01 6.25 -2.53
C ILE A 59 9.66 5.60 -2.22
N PRO A 60 8.75 6.30 -1.55
CA PRO A 60 7.36 5.89 -1.47
C PRO A 60 6.68 6.10 -2.83
N LEU A 61 5.83 5.12 -3.21
CA LEU A 61 4.96 5.19 -4.37
C LEU A 61 3.56 4.74 -3.94
N THR A 62 2.52 5.37 -4.46
CA THR A 62 1.13 5.03 -4.15
C THR A 62 0.37 4.71 -5.43
N VAL A 63 -0.31 3.57 -5.45
CA VAL A 63 -1.35 3.24 -6.43
C VAL A 63 -2.70 3.48 -5.78
N THR A 64 -3.59 4.19 -6.48
CA THR A 64 -4.97 4.41 -6.04
C THR A 64 -5.90 3.64 -6.96
N SER A 65 -6.54 2.59 -6.42
CA SER A 65 -7.52 1.76 -7.10
C SER A 65 -8.89 1.99 -6.45
N GLY A 66 -9.83 2.55 -7.19
CA GLY A 66 -11.08 3.03 -6.62
C GLY A 66 -10.84 4.03 -5.48
N ASP A 67 -11.32 3.70 -4.27
CA ASP A 67 -11.14 4.49 -3.05
C ASP A 67 -9.93 4.02 -2.20
N GLU A 68 -9.27 2.93 -2.59
CA GLU A 68 -8.16 2.35 -1.86
C GLU A 68 -6.82 2.96 -2.28
N LYS A 69 -5.94 3.22 -1.29
CA LYS A 69 -4.57 3.68 -1.51
C LYS A 69 -3.59 2.61 -1.06
N ILE A 70 -2.85 2.10 -2.02
CA ILE A 70 -1.88 1.02 -1.83
C ILE A 70 -0.48 1.63 -1.91
N GLY A 71 0.28 1.54 -0.82
CA GLY A 71 1.64 2.10 -0.72
C GLY A 71 2.70 1.07 -1.01
N PHE A 72 3.71 1.46 -1.78
CA PHE A 72 4.90 0.68 -2.08
C PHE A 72 6.17 1.45 -1.73
N ARG A 73 7.26 0.74 -1.55
CA ARG A 73 8.61 1.27 -1.48
C ARG A 73 9.37 0.81 -2.72
N VAL A 74 9.69 1.74 -3.60
CA VAL A 74 10.25 1.39 -4.90
C VAL A 74 11.65 1.97 -5.08
N GLU A 75 12.53 1.17 -5.68
CA GLU A 75 13.84 1.61 -6.14
C GLU A 75 13.66 2.49 -7.39
N VAL A 76 14.44 3.56 -7.51
CA VAL A 76 14.34 4.49 -8.65
C VAL A 76 15.43 4.19 -9.66
N ALA A 77 15.06 3.68 -10.83
CA ALA A 77 15.95 3.46 -11.95
C ALA A 77 15.91 4.67 -12.90
N ASP A 78 16.59 5.77 -12.55
CA ASP A 78 16.57 7.05 -13.28
C ASP A 78 17.79 7.27 -14.18
N THR A 79 18.79 6.39 -14.12
CA THR A 79 19.93 6.40 -15.05
C THR A 79 19.81 5.34 -16.13
N ARG A 80 20.47 5.52 -17.27
CA ARG A 80 20.49 4.52 -18.35
C ARG A 80 21.03 3.16 -17.88
N GLU A 81 22.05 3.16 -17.03
CA GLU A 81 22.65 1.97 -16.45
C GLU A 81 21.68 1.24 -15.53
N ALA A 82 20.99 1.99 -14.65
CA ALA A 82 19.97 1.44 -13.75
C ALA A 82 18.78 0.88 -14.53
N GLN A 83 18.29 1.60 -15.55
CA GLN A 83 17.20 1.15 -16.41
C GLN A 83 17.60 -0.12 -17.22
N ALA A 84 18.81 -0.15 -17.76
CA ALA A 84 19.30 -1.31 -18.50
C ALA A 84 19.47 -2.56 -17.60
N ARG A 85 19.78 -2.36 -16.32
CA ARG A 85 19.92 -3.43 -15.35
C ARG A 85 18.57 -3.88 -14.79
N GLY A 86 17.72 -2.94 -14.40
CA GLY A 86 16.43 -3.23 -13.76
C GLY A 86 16.56 -4.22 -12.59
N LEU A 87 15.65 -5.16 -12.51
CA LEU A 87 15.62 -6.24 -11.51
C LEU A 87 16.41 -7.51 -11.95
N MET A 88 17.31 -7.39 -12.93
CA MET A 88 18.17 -8.52 -13.31
C MET A 88 18.92 -9.11 -12.11
N PHE A 89 18.98 -10.44 -12.06
CA PHE A 89 19.65 -11.21 -11.02
C PHE A 89 19.05 -11.08 -9.61
N ARG A 90 17.87 -10.46 -9.46
CA ARG A 90 17.13 -10.46 -8.21
C ARG A 90 16.45 -11.80 -8.01
N THR A 91 16.62 -12.38 -6.82
CA THR A 91 15.99 -13.64 -6.43
C THR A 91 14.83 -13.43 -5.45
N GLU A 92 14.69 -12.21 -4.93
CA GLU A 92 13.63 -11.82 -3.98
C GLU A 92 13.13 -10.41 -4.29
N LEU A 93 11.83 -10.22 -4.12
CA LEU A 93 11.14 -8.94 -4.17
C LEU A 93 9.95 -9.01 -3.23
N GLY A 94 9.90 -8.14 -2.24
CA GLY A 94 8.84 -8.12 -1.23
C GLY A 94 7.49 -7.68 -1.79
N ASP A 95 6.41 -8.03 -1.07
CA ASP A 95 5.03 -7.75 -1.48
C ASP A 95 4.71 -6.27 -1.69
N PHE A 96 5.42 -5.38 -1.01
CA PHE A 96 5.26 -3.92 -1.12
C PHE A 96 6.55 -3.25 -1.59
N GLU A 97 7.40 -4.00 -2.26
CA GLU A 97 8.62 -3.52 -2.90
C GLU A 97 8.46 -3.55 -4.43
N GLY A 98 9.29 -2.77 -5.11
CA GLY A 98 9.30 -2.72 -6.56
C GLY A 98 10.39 -1.82 -7.11
N MET A 99 10.34 -1.59 -8.40
CA MET A 99 11.22 -0.65 -9.09
C MET A 99 10.41 0.26 -10.01
N ILE A 100 10.67 1.56 -9.94
CA ILE A 100 10.08 2.56 -10.83
C ILE A 100 11.13 3.05 -11.83
N PHE A 101 10.76 3.06 -13.10
CA PHE A 101 11.55 3.57 -14.22
C PHE A 101 10.89 4.84 -14.73
N PRO A 102 11.36 6.03 -14.34
CA PRO A 102 10.78 7.28 -14.80
C PRO A 102 11.16 7.59 -16.25
N TYR A 103 10.19 8.15 -16.99
CA TYR A 103 10.32 8.60 -18.38
C TYR A 103 9.70 10.00 -18.52
N ASP A 104 9.87 10.59 -19.70
CA ASP A 104 9.39 11.97 -20.00
C ASP A 104 7.93 12.04 -20.49
N GLY A 105 7.26 10.90 -20.66
CA GLY A 105 5.87 10.83 -21.12
C GLY A 105 5.69 11.02 -22.62
N THR A 106 6.76 11.01 -23.41
CA THR A 106 6.68 11.30 -24.86
C THR A 106 6.74 10.07 -25.76
N THR A 107 7.27 8.94 -25.25
CA THR A 107 7.51 7.74 -26.05
C THR A 107 6.93 6.50 -25.41
N ALA A 108 6.52 5.55 -26.25
CA ALA A 108 6.20 4.19 -25.81
C ALA A 108 7.49 3.47 -25.40
N GLN A 109 7.35 2.54 -24.45
CA GLN A 109 8.47 1.74 -23.94
C GLN A 109 8.20 0.25 -24.12
N SER A 110 9.30 -0.52 -24.11
CA SER A 110 9.24 -1.97 -24.10
C SER A 110 10.19 -2.54 -23.07
N PHE A 111 9.77 -3.64 -22.45
CA PHE A 111 10.51 -4.33 -21.40
C PHE A 111 10.63 -5.81 -21.72
N TRP A 112 11.67 -6.42 -21.25
CA TRP A 112 11.93 -7.85 -21.37
C TRP A 112 12.37 -8.42 -20.01
N MET A 113 12.36 -9.74 -19.88
CA MET A 113 12.74 -10.44 -18.65
C MET A 113 14.17 -11.02 -18.71
N LYS A 114 15.03 -10.43 -19.54
CA LYS A 114 16.42 -10.89 -19.67
C LYS A 114 17.12 -10.92 -18.30
N ASN A 115 17.73 -12.05 -17.95
CA ASN A 115 18.44 -12.25 -16.69
C ASN A 115 17.60 -12.00 -15.43
N THR A 116 16.28 -12.01 -15.51
CA THR A 116 15.36 -11.78 -14.40
C THR A 116 14.71 -13.10 -14.00
N PRO A 117 15.11 -13.70 -12.87
CA PRO A 117 14.62 -15.02 -12.45
C PRO A 117 13.25 -15.00 -11.78
N LEU A 118 12.76 -13.81 -11.38
CA LEU A 118 11.45 -13.63 -10.78
C LEU A 118 10.39 -13.36 -11.85
N PRO A 119 9.15 -13.90 -11.73
CA PRO A 119 8.03 -13.37 -12.50
C PRO A 119 7.73 -11.95 -12.02
N LEU A 120 7.41 -11.05 -12.93
CA LEU A 120 7.10 -9.65 -12.63
C LEU A 120 5.78 -9.22 -13.23
N ASP A 121 5.07 -8.34 -12.53
CA ASP A 121 4.02 -7.50 -13.11
C ASP A 121 4.65 -6.21 -13.60
N ILE A 122 4.63 -6.00 -14.92
CA ILE A 122 5.18 -4.79 -15.56
C ILE A 122 4.02 -3.84 -15.86
N ILE A 123 3.94 -2.77 -15.08
CA ILE A 123 2.82 -1.82 -15.06
C ILE A 123 3.23 -0.54 -15.77
N PHE A 124 2.62 -0.26 -16.90
CA PHE A 124 2.90 0.93 -17.71
C PHE A 124 2.00 2.10 -17.29
N VAL A 125 2.61 3.23 -16.94
CA VAL A 125 1.91 4.43 -16.45
C VAL A 125 1.98 5.53 -17.50
N GLY A 126 0.82 5.97 -17.99
CA GLY A 126 0.70 7.02 -18.99
C GLY A 126 1.05 8.43 -18.49
N PRO A 127 1.11 9.42 -19.39
CA PRO A 127 1.42 10.82 -19.05
C PRO A 127 0.41 11.46 -18.10
N ASP A 128 -0.82 10.93 -18.04
CA ASP A 128 -1.88 11.34 -17.13
C ASP A 128 -1.76 10.73 -15.72
N LYS A 129 -0.67 9.99 -15.47
CA LYS A 129 -0.40 9.24 -14.24
C LYS A 129 -1.40 8.11 -13.96
N ARG A 130 -2.02 7.59 -15.01
CA ARG A 130 -2.86 6.39 -14.92
C ARG A 130 -2.18 5.21 -15.57
N ILE A 131 -2.50 4.03 -15.06
CA ILE A 131 -2.04 2.78 -15.65
C ILE A 131 -2.68 2.63 -17.03
N SER A 132 -1.85 2.53 -18.07
CA SER A 132 -2.31 2.30 -19.44
C SER A 132 -2.56 0.82 -19.72
N ASN A 133 -1.65 -0.03 -19.26
CA ASN A 133 -1.74 -1.48 -19.36
C ASN A 133 -0.79 -2.16 -18.37
N ILE A 134 -1.03 -3.44 -18.13
CA ILE A 134 -0.23 -4.31 -17.26
C ILE A 134 0.13 -5.56 -18.06
N ALA A 135 1.42 -5.91 -18.10
CA ALA A 135 1.89 -7.24 -18.47
C ALA A 135 2.05 -8.03 -17.17
N ALA A 136 0.99 -8.77 -16.81
CA ALA A 136 0.97 -9.55 -15.58
C ALA A 136 1.83 -10.81 -15.71
N GLU A 137 2.50 -11.19 -14.61
CA GLU A 137 3.29 -12.40 -14.46
C GLU A 137 4.25 -12.65 -15.64
N ALA A 138 4.93 -11.59 -16.12
CA ALA A 138 5.89 -11.71 -17.20
C ALA A 138 6.88 -12.85 -16.93
N GLU A 139 7.05 -13.72 -17.94
CA GLU A 139 7.79 -14.99 -17.81
C GLU A 139 9.28 -14.76 -17.53
N PRO A 140 9.83 -15.34 -16.45
CA PRO A 140 11.26 -15.25 -16.15
C PRO A 140 12.14 -15.63 -17.35
N TYR A 141 13.21 -14.85 -17.53
CA TYR A 141 14.21 -15.02 -18.60
C TYR A 141 13.69 -14.85 -20.04
N SER A 142 12.42 -14.51 -20.24
CA SER A 142 11.90 -14.25 -21.59
C SER A 142 12.64 -13.09 -22.25
N LEU A 143 12.95 -13.28 -23.54
CA LEU A 143 13.53 -12.24 -24.41
C LEU A 143 12.46 -11.60 -25.30
N ASP A 144 11.22 -12.08 -25.24
CA ASP A 144 10.09 -11.50 -25.95
C ASP A 144 9.68 -10.22 -25.23
N PRO A 145 9.70 -9.07 -25.89
CA PRO A 145 9.38 -7.81 -25.24
C PRO A 145 7.87 -7.66 -25.02
N VAL A 146 7.51 -7.08 -23.87
CA VAL A 146 6.18 -6.56 -23.59
C VAL A 146 6.18 -5.05 -23.82
N TYR A 147 5.06 -4.50 -24.28
CA TYR A 147 4.99 -3.12 -24.75
C TYR A 147 3.95 -2.31 -23.97
N SER A 148 4.23 -1.01 -23.82
CA SER A 148 3.23 -0.05 -23.37
C SER A 148 2.20 0.25 -24.46
N VAL A 149 0.97 0.55 -24.05
CA VAL A 149 -0.05 1.15 -24.92
C VAL A 149 0.16 2.66 -24.93
N GLY A 150 0.94 3.14 -25.89
CA GLY A 150 1.27 4.56 -26.03
C GLY A 150 2.42 5.04 -25.14
N PRO A 151 2.62 6.38 -25.07
CA PRO A 151 3.68 6.99 -24.27
C PRO A 151 3.53 6.72 -22.78
N VAL A 152 4.65 6.63 -22.06
CA VAL A 152 4.65 6.41 -20.62
C VAL A 152 5.45 7.48 -19.87
N LEU A 153 4.93 7.88 -18.71
CA LEU A 153 5.61 8.69 -17.71
C LEU A 153 6.48 7.84 -16.78
N GLY A 154 6.13 6.57 -16.62
CA GLY A 154 6.90 5.62 -15.84
C GLY A 154 6.47 4.19 -16.10
N VAL A 155 7.34 3.25 -15.69
CA VAL A 155 7.02 1.83 -15.64
C VAL A 155 7.32 1.34 -14.23
N LEU A 156 6.33 0.69 -13.61
CA LEU A 156 6.45 0.12 -12.27
C LEU A 156 6.54 -1.40 -12.41
N GLU A 157 7.61 -1.99 -11.86
CA GLU A 157 7.77 -3.43 -11.73
C GLU A 157 7.47 -3.86 -10.30
N LEU A 158 6.56 -4.82 -10.14
CA LEU A 158 6.23 -5.50 -8.90
C LEU A 158 6.47 -7.02 -9.07
N ARG A 159 6.48 -7.79 -7.99
CA ARG A 159 6.49 -9.25 -8.13
C ARG A 159 5.26 -9.73 -8.89
N GLY A 160 5.42 -10.80 -9.65
CA GLY A 160 4.33 -11.39 -10.46
C GLY A 160 3.11 -11.76 -9.62
N GLY A 161 1.93 -11.47 -10.17
CA GLY A 161 0.62 -11.67 -9.53
C GLY A 161 0.24 -10.61 -8.52
N ARG A 162 1.14 -9.65 -8.20
CA ARG A 162 0.84 -8.67 -7.14
C ARG A 162 -0.24 -7.67 -7.53
N ALA A 163 -0.29 -7.29 -8.79
CA ALA A 163 -1.33 -6.40 -9.30
C ALA A 163 -2.73 -7.04 -9.13
N GLU A 164 -2.89 -8.31 -9.51
CA GLU A 164 -4.15 -9.04 -9.36
C GLU A 164 -4.56 -9.18 -7.89
N GLU A 165 -3.64 -9.59 -7.01
CA GLU A 165 -3.90 -9.75 -5.57
C GLU A 165 -4.40 -8.47 -4.90
N LEU A 166 -3.98 -7.31 -5.39
CA LEU A 166 -4.33 -6.00 -4.85
C LEU A 166 -5.44 -5.29 -5.65
N GLY A 167 -5.99 -5.93 -6.69
CA GLY A 167 -7.02 -5.34 -7.53
C GLY A 167 -6.55 -4.11 -8.31
N ILE A 168 -5.24 -4.05 -8.63
CA ILE A 168 -4.68 -2.96 -9.44
C ILE A 168 -4.99 -3.21 -10.91
N GLU A 169 -5.63 -2.24 -11.56
CA GLU A 169 -6.15 -2.37 -12.92
C GLU A 169 -5.73 -1.18 -13.81
N PRO A 170 -5.79 -1.33 -15.15
CA PRO A 170 -5.67 -0.20 -16.06
C PRO A 170 -6.70 0.89 -15.74
N GLY A 171 -6.24 2.15 -15.71
CA GLY A 171 -7.03 3.31 -15.28
C GLY A 171 -6.75 3.77 -13.85
N ASP A 172 -6.16 2.95 -13.00
CA ASP A 172 -5.75 3.32 -11.65
C ASP A 172 -4.66 4.40 -11.68
N ARG A 173 -4.64 5.23 -10.64
CA ARG A 173 -3.70 6.35 -10.55
C ARG A 173 -2.44 5.96 -9.79
N VAL A 174 -1.29 6.34 -10.33
CA VAL A 174 0.02 6.14 -9.71
C VAL A 174 0.66 7.49 -9.37
N ALA A 175 1.24 7.58 -8.18
CA ALA A 175 1.92 8.78 -7.69
C ALA A 175 3.26 8.43 -7.02
N TRP A 176 4.34 9.10 -7.42
CA TRP A 176 5.70 9.01 -6.85
C TRP A 176 6.40 10.35 -6.92
#